data_d8939df225e13d912d6158002b86abc5
#
_entry.id   d8939df225e13d912d6158002b86abc5
#
_cell.length_a   1.000
_cell.length_b   1.000
_cell.length_c   1.000
_cell.angle_alpha   90.00
_cell.angle_beta   90.00
_cell.angle_gamma   90.00
#
_symmetry.space_group_name_H-M   'P 1'
#
loop_
_entity.id
_entity.type
_entity.pdbx_description
1 polymer ?
#
loop_
_entity_poly.entity_id
_entity_poly.type
_entity_poly.pdbx_seq_one_letter_code
_entity_poly.pdbx_strand_id
1 'polypeptide(L)'
;MKLGIVGAGMIVKDFLTMTPLLPEIELKAITGTPHGIDNMEKLQMQYGIDRVYTDIDECLANEEIDTIYVAVPNHLHFAFAKKALEASKNVICEKPFTLNLAELEELAELAQTEQLILLEAITNQYMMNYQKIKEAVPTLGEIKVVECNYSQYSSRYDAFKAGEVLPAFNPKFGGGALMDINIYNIHFVVGLLGAPSSVKYLANIEKDIDTSGILILNYPDTKVVCIGAKDSTATIRSTIQGTKGSVVVNGATNVLDNFDIESKAGVEKFDFKQNSHRMYEEFKAFQRIIAEKDLKEAALRLQHSEEVLRVVEQALADAHIQLG
;
A
#
# COMPACT_ATOMS: atom_id res chain seq x y z
N MET A 1 7.99 4.34 -19.24
CA MET A 1 6.59 4.33 -18.71
C MET A 1 5.98 5.69 -18.94
N LYS A 2 4.92 5.76 -19.74
CA LYS A 2 4.19 7.00 -20.09
C LYS A 2 2.96 7.12 -19.22
N LEU A 3 3.06 7.91 -18.17
CA LEU A 3 2.14 7.87 -17.02
C LEU A 3 1.05 8.93 -17.10
N GLY A 4 -0.20 8.48 -17.00
CA GLY A 4 -1.36 9.31 -16.65
C GLY A 4 -1.68 9.16 -15.17
N ILE A 5 -1.90 10.25 -14.46
CA ILE A 5 -2.19 10.28 -13.02
C ILE A 5 -3.66 10.60 -12.82
N VAL A 6 -4.37 9.76 -12.06
CA VAL A 6 -5.77 9.97 -11.67
C VAL A 6 -5.84 10.37 -10.20
N GLY A 7 -6.11 11.65 -9.95
CA GLY A 7 -6.08 12.29 -8.65
C GLY A 7 -5.02 13.39 -8.55
N ALA A 8 -5.17 14.27 -7.57
CA ALA A 8 -4.25 15.39 -7.31
C ALA A 8 -4.10 15.65 -5.79
N GLY A 9 -4.26 14.57 -4.99
CA GLY A 9 -4.19 14.59 -3.54
C GLY A 9 -2.76 14.64 -2.98
N MET A 10 -2.64 14.41 -1.67
CA MET A 10 -1.34 14.47 -0.98
C MET A 10 -0.36 13.41 -1.49
N ILE A 11 -0.83 12.19 -1.77
CA ILE A 11 0.04 11.11 -2.24
C ILE A 11 0.60 11.40 -3.63
N VAL A 12 -0.18 12.03 -4.51
CA VAL A 12 0.28 12.47 -5.83
C VAL A 12 1.34 13.55 -5.69
N LYS A 13 1.16 14.50 -4.76
CA LYS A 13 2.17 15.54 -4.49
C LYS A 13 3.48 14.95 -3.96
N ASP A 14 3.38 13.95 -3.07
CA ASP A 14 4.53 13.21 -2.57
C ASP A 14 5.24 12.46 -3.71
N PHE A 15 4.49 11.68 -4.50
CA PHE A 15 4.99 10.99 -5.69
C PHE A 15 5.73 11.92 -6.67
N LEU A 16 5.14 13.07 -6.99
CA LEU A 16 5.72 14.01 -7.95
C LEU A 16 7.09 14.57 -7.49
N THR A 17 7.33 14.68 -6.17
CA THR A 17 8.65 15.11 -5.66
C THR A 17 9.75 14.10 -5.96
N MET A 18 9.40 12.84 -6.17
CA MET A 18 10.32 11.74 -6.47
C MET A 18 10.60 11.58 -7.97
N THR A 19 9.70 12.00 -8.85
CA THR A 19 9.79 11.76 -10.29
C THR A 19 11.09 12.26 -10.95
N PRO A 20 11.73 13.36 -10.51
CA PRO A 20 13.03 13.76 -11.05
C PRO A 20 14.15 12.73 -10.84
N LEU A 21 13.96 11.78 -9.90
CA LEU A 21 14.92 10.70 -9.64
C LEU A 21 14.73 9.49 -10.57
N LEU A 22 13.63 9.43 -11.31
CA LEU A 22 13.25 8.35 -12.22
C LEU A 22 12.84 8.95 -13.60
N PRO A 23 13.81 9.45 -14.38
CA PRO A 23 13.55 10.13 -15.67
C PRO A 23 12.90 9.22 -16.71
N GLU A 24 12.89 7.91 -16.51
CA GLU A 24 12.19 6.95 -17.37
C GLU A 24 10.66 6.97 -17.18
N ILE A 25 10.16 7.72 -16.19
CA ILE A 25 8.74 7.99 -15.99
C ILE A 25 8.39 9.32 -16.67
N GLU A 26 7.72 9.24 -17.81
CA GLU A 26 7.22 10.40 -18.52
C GLU A 26 5.83 10.78 -18.01
N LEU A 27 5.67 11.99 -17.48
CA LEU A 27 4.41 12.50 -16.95
C LEU A 27 3.52 13.04 -18.09
N LYS A 28 2.66 12.19 -18.65
CA LYS A 28 1.84 12.53 -19.82
C LYS A 28 0.55 13.28 -19.45
N ALA A 29 -0.06 12.94 -18.31
CA ALA A 29 -1.30 13.58 -17.91
C ALA A 29 -1.51 13.56 -16.40
N ILE A 30 -2.30 14.52 -15.93
CA ILE A 30 -2.97 14.49 -14.63
C ILE A 30 -4.46 14.73 -14.84
N THR A 31 -5.31 13.94 -14.19
CA THR A 31 -6.76 14.09 -14.30
C THR A 31 -7.42 14.08 -12.93
N GLY A 32 -8.53 14.80 -12.81
CA GLY A 32 -9.33 14.89 -11.60
C GLY A 32 -10.66 15.60 -11.87
N THR A 33 -11.30 16.07 -10.80
CA THR A 33 -12.57 16.79 -10.95
C THR A 33 -12.38 18.23 -11.44
N PRO A 34 -13.38 18.86 -12.08
CA PRO A 34 -13.31 20.27 -12.47
C PRO A 34 -12.97 21.23 -11.33
N HIS A 35 -13.38 20.92 -10.09
CA HIS A 35 -13.06 21.73 -8.91
C HIS A 35 -11.56 21.69 -8.53
N GLY A 36 -10.83 20.69 -9.00
CA GLY A 36 -9.40 20.53 -8.75
C GLY A 36 -8.49 21.12 -9.83
N ILE A 37 -9.05 21.76 -10.86
CA ILE A 37 -8.28 22.19 -12.04
C ILE A 37 -7.11 23.11 -11.70
N ASP A 38 -7.32 24.13 -10.86
CA ASP A 38 -6.26 25.06 -10.46
C ASP A 38 -5.08 24.36 -9.76
N ASN A 39 -5.38 23.30 -8.97
CA ASN A 39 -4.33 22.52 -8.30
C ASN A 39 -3.60 21.64 -9.31
N MET A 40 -4.30 21.04 -10.27
CA MET A 40 -3.70 20.22 -11.32
C MET A 40 -2.82 21.04 -12.26
N GLU A 41 -3.25 22.25 -12.66
CA GLU A 41 -2.47 23.16 -13.49
C GLU A 41 -1.19 23.64 -12.78
N LYS A 42 -1.25 23.89 -11.46
CA LYS A 42 -0.05 24.17 -10.65
C LYS A 42 0.94 23.01 -10.64
N LEU A 43 0.45 21.78 -10.47
CA LEU A 43 1.28 20.58 -10.51
C LEU A 43 1.86 20.37 -11.92
N GLN A 44 1.07 20.59 -12.97
CA GLN A 44 1.51 20.54 -14.36
C GLN A 44 2.70 21.47 -14.60
N MET A 45 2.57 22.73 -14.25
CA MET A 45 3.63 23.72 -14.42
C MET A 45 4.88 23.40 -13.60
N GLN A 46 4.69 22.91 -12.36
CA GLN A 46 5.80 22.64 -11.44
C GLN A 46 6.61 21.39 -11.85
N TYR A 47 5.96 20.36 -12.37
CA TYR A 47 6.59 19.06 -12.63
C TYR A 47 6.69 18.70 -14.11
N GLY A 48 6.23 19.58 -15.01
CA GLY A 48 6.33 19.37 -16.45
C GLY A 48 5.40 18.27 -16.96
N ILE A 49 4.18 18.17 -16.40
CA ILE A 49 3.16 17.23 -16.88
C ILE A 49 2.60 17.76 -18.20
N ASP A 50 2.51 16.90 -19.24
CA ASP A 50 2.15 17.36 -20.58
C ASP A 50 0.73 17.94 -20.67
N ARG A 51 -0.27 17.28 -20.04
CA ARG A 51 -1.69 17.65 -20.15
C ARG A 51 -2.45 17.56 -18.83
N VAL A 52 -3.48 18.41 -18.69
CA VAL A 52 -4.48 18.34 -17.61
C VAL A 52 -5.83 17.96 -18.22
N TYR A 53 -6.52 17.02 -17.57
CA TYR A 53 -7.87 16.61 -17.94
C TYR A 53 -8.82 16.76 -16.76
N THR A 54 -10.08 17.07 -17.04
CA THR A 54 -11.17 17.07 -16.04
C THR A 54 -12.17 15.93 -16.27
N ASP A 55 -11.96 15.17 -17.33
CA ASP A 55 -12.68 13.95 -17.68
C ASP A 55 -11.69 12.79 -17.83
N ILE A 56 -11.94 11.69 -17.14
CA ILE A 56 -11.09 10.50 -17.18
C ILE A 56 -11.14 9.83 -18.56
N ASP A 57 -12.28 9.82 -19.23
CA ASP A 57 -12.43 9.12 -20.51
C ASP A 57 -11.62 9.85 -21.61
N GLU A 58 -11.54 11.19 -21.55
CA GLU A 58 -10.62 11.96 -22.41
C GLU A 58 -9.14 11.64 -22.12
N CYS A 59 -8.77 11.48 -20.84
CA CYS A 59 -7.43 11.10 -20.46
C CYS A 59 -7.08 9.68 -20.97
N LEU A 60 -7.99 8.73 -20.81
CA LEU A 60 -7.81 7.35 -21.25
C LEU A 60 -7.74 7.21 -22.79
N ALA A 61 -8.41 8.08 -23.52
CA ALA A 61 -8.36 8.14 -24.98
C ALA A 61 -7.01 8.66 -25.52
N ASN A 62 -6.15 9.20 -24.66
CA ASN A 62 -4.82 9.65 -25.08
C ASN A 62 -3.89 8.45 -25.34
N GLU A 63 -3.54 8.24 -26.62
CA GLU A 63 -2.67 7.13 -27.07
C GLU A 63 -1.22 7.24 -26.60
N GLU A 64 -0.78 8.43 -26.15
CA GLU A 64 0.57 8.61 -25.60
C GLU A 64 0.70 8.03 -24.17
N ILE A 65 -0.40 7.68 -23.50
CA ILE A 65 -0.40 7.09 -22.18
C ILE A 65 -0.42 5.57 -22.28
N ASP A 66 0.51 4.88 -21.63
CA ASP A 66 0.55 3.42 -21.54
C ASP A 66 0.16 2.88 -20.14
N THR A 67 0.22 3.75 -19.13
CA THR A 67 0.02 3.37 -17.72
C THR A 67 -0.77 4.43 -16.99
N ILE A 68 -1.72 4.01 -16.15
CA ILE A 68 -2.49 4.88 -15.26
C ILE A 68 -2.10 4.62 -13.81
N TYR A 69 -1.76 5.69 -13.09
CA TYR A 69 -1.61 5.70 -11.64
C TYR A 69 -2.90 6.19 -10.99
N VAL A 70 -3.63 5.27 -10.34
CA VAL A 70 -4.89 5.54 -9.65
C VAL A 70 -4.60 5.95 -8.20
N ALA A 71 -4.78 7.23 -7.89
CA ALA A 71 -4.47 7.85 -6.61
C ALA A 71 -5.62 8.74 -6.11
N VAL A 72 -6.81 8.17 -6.14
CA VAL A 72 -8.09 8.75 -5.70
C VAL A 72 -8.48 8.22 -4.30
N PRO A 73 -9.57 8.66 -3.65
CA PRO A 73 -10.09 8.02 -2.44
C PRO A 73 -10.39 6.53 -2.64
N ASN A 74 -10.15 5.71 -1.61
CA ASN A 74 -10.13 4.24 -1.69
C ASN A 74 -11.37 3.62 -2.38
N HIS A 75 -12.58 4.11 -2.07
CA HIS A 75 -13.83 3.61 -2.65
C HIS A 75 -13.97 3.82 -4.17
N LEU A 76 -13.08 4.60 -4.77
CA LEU A 76 -13.05 4.86 -6.21
C LEU A 76 -11.98 4.04 -6.94
N HIS A 77 -11.10 3.35 -6.22
CA HIS A 77 -9.98 2.59 -6.80
C HIS A 77 -10.46 1.60 -7.85
N PHE A 78 -11.43 0.74 -7.48
CA PHE A 78 -11.98 -0.26 -8.39
C PHE A 78 -12.51 0.34 -9.69
N ALA A 79 -13.37 1.36 -9.59
CA ALA A 79 -14.00 1.95 -10.77
C ALA A 79 -13.00 2.57 -11.75
N PHE A 80 -11.99 3.29 -11.23
CA PHE A 80 -10.97 3.93 -12.06
C PHE A 80 -9.95 2.92 -12.60
N ALA A 81 -9.54 1.92 -11.81
CA ALA A 81 -8.67 0.84 -12.26
C ALA A 81 -9.33 0.03 -13.38
N LYS A 82 -10.61 -0.32 -13.23
CA LYS A 82 -11.39 -1.03 -14.25
C LYS A 82 -11.45 -0.26 -15.57
N LYS A 83 -11.85 1.02 -15.53
CA LYS A 83 -11.88 1.88 -16.72
C LYS A 83 -10.52 1.95 -17.42
N ALA A 84 -9.42 2.03 -16.66
CA ALA A 84 -8.09 2.09 -17.24
C ALA A 84 -7.70 0.77 -17.94
N LEU A 85 -8.01 -0.38 -17.32
CA LEU A 85 -7.78 -1.70 -17.94
C LEU A 85 -8.64 -1.88 -19.20
N GLU A 86 -9.94 -1.51 -19.15
CA GLU A 86 -10.86 -1.54 -20.31
C GLU A 86 -10.38 -0.65 -21.47
N ALA A 87 -9.64 0.43 -21.15
CA ALA A 87 -8.97 1.29 -22.13
C ALA A 87 -7.57 0.79 -22.54
N SER A 88 -7.23 -0.46 -22.26
CA SER A 88 -5.95 -1.11 -22.60
C SER A 88 -4.73 -0.41 -21.99
N LYS A 89 -4.86 0.16 -20.77
CA LYS A 89 -3.76 0.76 -20.02
C LYS A 89 -3.31 -0.14 -18.89
N ASN A 90 -1.98 -0.23 -18.64
CA ASN A 90 -1.49 -0.80 -17.40
C ASN A 90 -1.93 0.05 -16.21
N VAL A 91 -2.07 -0.56 -15.03
CA VAL A 91 -2.57 0.13 -13.85
C VAL A 91 -1.63 -0.04 -12.67
N ILE A 92 -1.30 1.07 -12.04
CA ILE A 92 -0.73 1.16 -10.69
C ILE A 92 -1.83 1.78 -9.83
N CYS A 93 -2.29 1.07 -8.79
CA CYS A 93 -3.36 1.56 -7.93
C CYS A 93 -2.88 1.70 -6.49
N GLU A 94 -3.21 2.83 -5.85
CA GLU A 94 -2.89 3.06 -4.43
C GLU A 94 -3.50 1.99 -3.52
N LYS A 95 -2.83 1.81 -2.37
CA LYS A 95 -3.35 0.98 -1.28
C LYS A 95 -4.48 1.73 -0.50
N PRO A 96 -5.42 1.00 0.09
CA PRO A 96 -5.72 -0.41 -0.13
C PRO A 96 -6.21 -0.61 -1.56
N PHE A 97 -5.85 -1.72 -2.19
CA PHE A 97 -6.10 -1.90 -3.62
C PHE A 97 -7.57 -1.72 -3.99
N THR A 98 -8.45 -2.45 -3.31
CA THR A 98 -9.91 -2.36 -3.41
C THR A 98 -10.53 -2.44 -2.01
N LEU A 99 -11.84 -2.28 -1.89
CA LEU A 99 -12.53 -2.41 -0.61
C LEU A 99 -12.88 -3.85 -0.26
N ASN A 100 -12.96 -4.74 -1.24
CA ASN A 100 -13.28 -6.15 -1.08
C ASN A 100 -12.56 -7.00 -2.13
N LEU A 101 -12.48 -8.30 -1.85
CA LEU A 101 -11.76 -9.26 -2.68
C LEU A 101 -12.41 -9.45 -4.05
N ALA A 102 -13.75 -9.44 -4.13
CA ALA A 102 -14.45 -9.65 -5.40
C ALA A 102 -14.12 -8.56 -6.43
N GLU A 103 -13.98 -7.31 -6.00
CA GLU A 103 -13.50 -6.21 -6.84
C GLU A 103 -12.07 -6.47 -7.36
N LEU A 104 -11.18 -6.95 -6.49
CA LEU A 104 -9.79 -7.24 -6.89
C LEU A 104 -9.73 -8.43 -7.85
N GLU A 105 -10.48 -9.50 -7.60
CA GLU A 105 -10.55 -10.67 -8.47
C GLU A 105 -11.09 -10.29 -9.87
N GLU A 106 -12.07 -9.39 -9.97
CA GLU A 106 -12.57 -8.87 -11.25
C GLU A 106 -11.50 -8.08 -12.01
N LEU A 107 -10.75 -7.20 -11.32
CA LEU A 107 -9.63 -6.48 -11.93
C LEU A 107 -8.51 -7.42 -12.38
N ALA A 108 -8.23 -8.45 -11.60
CA ALA A 108 -7.21 -9.46 -11.90
C ALA A 108 -7.55 -10.25 -13.16
N GLU A 109 -8.81 -10.71 -13.28
CA GLU A 109 -9.31 -11.43 -14.46
C GLU A 109 -9.24 -10.54 -15.71
N LEU A 110 -9.64 -9.27 -15.60
CA LEU A 110 -9.57 -8.31 -16.69
C LEU A 110 -8.12 -8.06 -17.12
N ALA A 111 -7.21 -7.79 -16.18
CA ALA A 111 -5.80 -7.56 -16.48
C ALA A 111 -5.15 -8.79 -17.14
N GLN A 112 -5.48 -10.00 -16.67
CA GLN A 112 -4.99 -11.25 -17.26
C GLN A 112 -5.51 -11.45 -18.69
N THR A 113 -6.81 -11.21 -18.92
CA THR A 113 -7.45 -11.36 -20.23
C THR A 113 -6.85 -10.40 -21.26
N GLU A 114 -6.63 -9.16 -20.87
CA GLU A 114 -6.07 -8.11 -21.73
C GLU A 114 -4.54 -8.12 -21.78
N GLN A 115 -3.88 -9.03 -21.05
CA GLN A 115 -2.42 -9.11 -20.92
C GLN A 115 -1.78 -7.78 -20.46
N LEU A 116 -2.43 -7.13 -19.51
CA LEU A 116 -2.01 -5.87 -18.90
C LEU A 116 -1.38 -6.10 -17.52
N ILE A 117 -0.56 -5.15 -17.12
CA ILE A 117 0.05 -5.14 -15.80
C ILE A 117 -0.84 -4.37 -14.85
N LEU A 118 -1.18 -5.02 -13.72
CA LEU A 118 -1.96 -4.46 -12.62
C LEU A 118 -1.15 -4.62 -11.33
N LEU A 119 -0.81 -3.50 -10.68
CA LEU A 119 0.07 -3.46 -9.50
C LEU A 119 -0.54 -2.61 -8.39
N GLU A 120 -0.41 -3.07 -7.15
CA GLU A 120 -0.72 -2.28 -5.96
C GLU A 120 0.48 -1.43 -5.54
N ALA A 121 0.24 -0.15 -5.27
CA ALA A 121 1.22 0.75 -4.70
C ALA A 121 1.36 0.51 -3.19
N ILE A 122 2.17 -0.47 -2.84
CA ILE A 122 2.47 -0.88 -1.46
C ILE A 122 3.98 -0.89 -1.22
N THR A 123 4.50 0.19 -0.70
CA THR A 123 5.94 0.51 -0.62
C THR A 123 6.81 -0.62 -0.10
N ASN A 124 6.41 -1.24 1.03
CA ASN A 124 7.26 -2.19 1.74
C ASN A 124 7.62 -3.44 0.92
N GLN A 125 6.78 -3.87 -0.02
CA GLN A 125 7.03 -5.05 -0.85
C GLN A 125 8.17 -4.86 -1.86
N TYR A 126 8.57 -3.62 -2.11
CA TYR A 126 9.59 -3.25 -3.10
C TYR A 126 10.88 -2.75 -2.47
N MET A 127 10.87 -2.45 -1.16
CA MET A 127 12.04 -1.91 -0.44
C MET A 127 13.16 -2.94 -0.29
N MET A 128 14.40 -2.52 -0.54
CA MET A 128 15.57 -3.37 -0.40
C MET A 128 15.75 -3.85 1.06
N ASN A 129 15.44 -3.01 2.04
CA ASN A 129 15.45 -3.44 3.45
C ASN A 129 14.51 -4.62 3.69
N TYR A 130 13.32 -4.62 3.07
CA TYR A 130 12.38 -5.75 3.18
C TYR A 130 12.93 -7.03 2.54
N GLN A 131 13.54 -6.93 1.36
CA GLN A 131 14.15 -8.08 0.71
C GLN A 131 15.27 -8.68 1.58
N LYS A 132 16.10 -7.83 2.19
CA LYS A 132 17.17 -8.27 3.10
C LYS A 132 16.63 -8.87 4.40
N ILE A 133 15.53 -8.37 4.92
CA ILE A 133 14.83 -9.01 6.05
C ILE A 133 14.34 -10.41 5.63
N LYS A 134 13.73 -10.56 4.45
CA LYS A 134 13.30 -11.90 3.94
C LYS A 134 14.46 -12.87 3.83
N GLU A 135 15.63 -12.41 3.34
CA GLU A 135 16.85 -13.22 3.26
C GLU A 135 17.39 -13.61 4.65
N ALA A 136 17.21 -12.75 5.66
CA ALA A 136 17.69 -12.99 7.02
C ALA A 136 16.77 -13.95 7.83
N VAL A 137 15.46 -13.95 7.59
CA VAL A 137 14.47 -14.73 8.36
C VAL A 137 14.87 -16.21 8.50
N PRO A 138 15.32 -16.95 7.46
CA PRO A 138 15.75 -18.34 7.62
C PRO A 138 16.93 -18.55 8.58
N THR A 139 17.76 -17.53 8.80
CA THR A 139 18.91 -17.61 9.70
C THR A 139 18.53 -17.52 11.18
N LEU A 140 17.33 -17.01 11.48
CA LEU A 140 16.82 -16.83 12.83
C LEU A 140 16.35 -18.14 13.49
N GLY A 141 16.39 -19.26 12.77
CA GLY A 141 15.83 -20.54 13.22
C GLY A 141 14.33 -20.59 13.06
N GLU A 142 13.62 -21.29 13.95
CA GLU A 142 12.16 -21.34 13.93
C GLU A 142 11.60 -20.01 14.40
N ILE A 143 10.74 -19.38 13.59
CA ILE A 143 10.06 -18.14 13.98
C ILE A 143 8.93 -18.49 14.95
N LYS A 144 8.89 -17.86 16.10
CA LYS A 144 7.90 -18.11 17.15
C LYS A 144 6.89 -16.98 17.30
N VAL A 145 7.37 -15.73 17.25
CA VAL A 145 6.51 -14.55 17.40
C VAL A 145 6.92 -13.48 16.39
N VAL A 146 5.92 -12.83 15.80
CA VAL A 146 6.11 -11.58 15.06
C VAL A 146 5.21 -10.52 15.67
N GLU A 147 5.78 -9.38 16.00
CA GLU A 147 5.06 -8.20 16.46
C GLU A 147 5.30 -7.05 15.49
N CYS A 148 4.21 -6.48 14.95
CA CYS A 148 4.26 -5.26 14.17
C CYS A 148 3.45 -4.17 14.87
N ASN A 149 4.01 -2.97 15.00
CA ASN A 149 3.33 -1.83 15.59
C ASN A 149 3.46 -0.60 14.69
N TYR A 150 2.31 -0.11 14.21
CA TYR A 150 2.21 1.16 13.54
C TYR A 150 1.14 2.00 14.25
N SER A 151 1.55 2.69 15.31
CA SER A 151 0.68 3.55 16.12
C SER A 151 1.09 5.01 15.96
N GLN A 152 0.31 5.77 15.20
CA GLN A 152 0.57 7.16 14.92
C GLN A 152 -0.74 7.97 15.06
N TYR A 153 -0.78 8.90 16.02
CA TYR A 153 -1.92 9.77 16.19
C TYR A 153 -2.20 10.55 14.90
N SER A 154 -3.39 10.36 14.34
CA SER A 154 -3.77 10.98 13.08
C SER A 154 -4.09 12.46 13.28
N SER A 155 -3.53 13.33 12.44
CA SER A 155 -3.89 14.76 12.41
C SER A 155 -5.37 15.02 12.10
N ARG A 156 -6.11 14.00 11.66
CA ARG A 156 -7.55 14.06 11.35
C ARG A 156 -8.43 13.53 12.47
N TYR A 157 -7.84 12.94 13.53
CA TYR A 157 -8.61 12.31 14.60
C TYR A 157 -9.33 13.37 15.48
N ASP A 158 -8.74 14.54 15.71
CA ASP A 158 -9.43 15.60 16.46
C ASP A 158 -10.66 16.14 15.72
N ALA A 159 -10.60 16.29 14.40
CA ALA A 159 -11.75 16.65 13.56
C ALA A 159 -12.83 15.55 13.64
N PHE A 160 -12.41 14.27 13.57
CA PHE A 160 -13.32 13.12 13.71
C PHE A 160 -14.03 13.12 15.08
N LYS A 161 -13.31 13.35 16.18
CA LYS A 161 -13.92 13.49 17.52
C LYS A 161 -14.94 14.63 17.56
N ALA A 162 -14.63 15.73 16.92
CA ALA A 162 -15.50 16.91 16.83
C ALA A 162 -16.73 16.72 15.92
N GLY A 163 -16.83 15.57 15.20
CA GLY A 163 -17.97 15.24 14.36
C GLY A 163 -17.72 15.42 12.85
N GLU A 164 -16.56 15.91 12.44
CA GLU A 164 -16.16 16.00 11.02
C GLU A 164 -15.53 14.69 10.56
N VAL A 165 -16.30 13.86 9.85
CA VAL A 165 -15.87 12.54 9.39
C VAL A 165 -15.16 12.66 8.04
N LEU A 166 -13.84 12.84 8.10
CA LEU A 166 -12.98 12.87 6.90
C LEU A 166 -12.78 11.45 6.32
N PRO A 167 -12.42 11.29 5.04
CA PRO A 167 -12.30 9.98 4.36
C PRO A 167 -11.49 8.94 5.13
N ALA A 168 -10.39 9.34 5.79
CA ALA A 168 -9.53 8.44 6.56
C ALA A 168 -10.20 7.76 7.79
N PHE A 169 -11.39 8.23 8.21
CA PHE A 169 -12.21 7.68 9.29
C PHE A 169 -13.65 7.41 8.83
N ASN A 170 -13.90 7.41 7.53
CA ASN A 170 -15.25 7.18 7.00
C ASN A 170 -15.36 5.75 6.43
N PRO A 171 -16.22 4.88 7.00
CA PRO A 171 -16.38 3.51 6.50
C PRO A 171 -16.82 3.47 5.02
N LYS A 172 -17.64 4.43 4.57
CA LYS A 172 -18.08 4.53 3.16
C LYS A 172 -16.94 4.78 2.18
N PHE A 173 -15.82 5.30 2.66
CA PHE A 173 -14.65 5.59 1.84
C PHE A 173 -13.50 4.59 2.08
N GLY A 174 -13.77 3.50 2.81
CA GLY A 174 -12.75 2.53 3.14
C GLY A 174 -11.70 3.08 4.12
N GLY A 175 -12.13 3.92 5.07
CA GLY A 175 -11.28 4.44 6.15
C GLY A 175 -11.03 3.40 7.24
N GLY A 176 -10.48 3.86 8.37
CA GLY A 176 -10.19 3.03 9.54
C GLY A 176 -8.70 2.75 9.73
N ALA A 177 -8.34 2.26 10.91
CA ALA A 177 -6.95 1.96 11.25
C ALA A 177 -6.45 0.70 10.52
N LEU A 178 -7.33 -0.30 10.33
CA LEU A 178 -7.00 -1.52 9.59
C LEU A 178 -6.60 -1.20 8.14
N MET A 179 -7.45 -0.45 7.44
CA MET A 179 -7.29 -0.14 6.02
C MET A 179 -6.22 0.90 5.73
N ASP A 180 -6.01 1.85 6.63
CA ASP A 180 -5.12 2.98 6.33
C ASP A 180 -3.67 2.72 6.74
N ILE A 181 -3.45 2.16 7.93
CA ILE A 181 -2.09 1.96 8.48
C ILE A 181 -1.74 0.51 8.79
N ASN A 182 -2.68 -0.28 9.35
CA ASN A 182 -2.38 -1.67 9.70
C ASN A 182 -2.22 -2.56 8.45
N ILE A 183 -2.75 -2.14 7.32
CA ILE A 183 -2.55 -2.78 6.01
C ILE A 183 -1.06 -2.99 5.70
N TYR A 184 -0.18 -2.04 6.03
CA TYR A 184 1.26 -2.17 5.86
C TYR A 184 1.88 -3.29 6.70
N ASN A 185 1.39 -3.46 7.94
CA ASN A 185 1.79 -4.57 8.80
C ASN A 185 1.33 -5.91 8.23
N ILE A 186 0.12 -5.97 7.67
CA ILE A 186 -0.42 -7.18 7.04
C ILE A 186 0.45 -7.57 5.83
N HIS A 187 0.71 -6.63 4.93
CA HIS A 187 1.61 -6.86 3.78
C HIS A 187 3.00 -7.33 4.21
N PHE A 188 3.55 -6.72 5.25
CA PHE A 188 4.84 -7.09 5.78
C PHE A 188 4.85 -8.56 6.24
N VAL A 189 3.86 -8.97 7.03
CA VAL A 189 3.77 -10.33 7.59
C VAL A 189 3.42 -11.37 6.55
N VAL A 190 2.38 -11.12 5.73
CA VAL A 190 1.95 -12.06 4.68
C VAL A 190 3.05 -12.28 3.65
N GLY A 191 3.80 -11.24 3.30
CA GLY A 191 4.94 -11.38 2.41
C GLY A 191 6.13 -12.15 3.00
N LEU A 192 6.21 -12.33 4.32
CA LEU A 192 7.24 -13.14 5.01
C LEU A 192 6.79 -14.57 5.25
N LEU A 193 5.53 -14.79 5.66
CA LEU A 193 5.03 -16.04 6.21
C LEU A 193 3.92 -16.68 5.35
N GLY A 194 3.44 -15.99 4.30
CA GLY A 194 2.26 -16.40 3.52
C GLY A 194 0.95 -16.17 4.26
N ALA A 195 -0.12 -16.82 3.78
CA ALA A 195 -1.46 -16.70 4.36
C ALA A 195 -1.56 -17.34 5.76
N PRO A 196 -2.19 -16.68 6.77
CA PRO A 196 -2.40 -17.26 8.09
C PRO A 196 -3.49 -18.34 8.08
N SER A 197 -3.44 -19.25 9.06
CA SER A 197 -4.47 -20.28 9.26
C SER A 197 -5.78 -19.71 9.81
N SER A 198 -5.73 -18.62 10.58
CA SER A 198 -6.88 -17.89 11.09
C SER A 198 -6.52 -16.45 11.45
N VAL A 199 -7.55 -15.61 11.44
CA VAL A 199 -7.46 -14.17 11.69
C VAL A 199 -8.43 -13.80 12.81
N LYS A 200 -8.02 -12.91 13.72
CA LYS A 200 -8.87 -12.29 14.73
C LYS A 200 -8.53 -10.82 14.89
N TYR A 201 -9.53 -9.97 14.90
CA TYR A 201 -9.33 -8.52 15.03
C TYR A 201 -10.08 -7.95 16.23
N LEU A 202 -9.32 -7.45 17.19
CA LEU A 202 -9.82 -6.75 18.39
C LEU A 202 -9.74 -5.25 18.14
N ALA A 203 -10.83 -4.68 17.63
CA ALA A 203 -10.89 -3.28 17.22
C ALA A 203 -11.47 -2.38 18.32
N ASN A 204 -10.90 -1.18 18.48
CA ASN A 204 -11.54 -0.06 19.14
C ASN A 204 -12.37 0.68 18.09
N ILE A 205 -13.71 0.63 18.25
CA ILE A 205 -14.65 1.17 17.26
C ILE A 205 -15.27 2.46 17.79
N GLU A 206 -15.21 3.51 16.99
CA GLU A 206 -15.88 4.79 17.20
C GLU A 206 -16.64 5.19 15.92
N LYS A 207 -17.92 5.53 16.04
CA LYS A 207 -18.77 5.93 14.89
C LYS A 207 -18.70 4.94 13.72
N ASP A 208 -18.85 3.65 14.04
CA ASP A 208 -18.88 2.52 13.10
C ASP A 208 -17.57 2.25 12.33
N ILE A 209 -16.43 2.82 12.76
CA ILE A 209 -15.13 2.58 12.19
C ILE A 209 -14.06 2.31 13.26
N ASP A 210 -13.05 1.51 12.93
CA ASP A 210 -11.93 1.27 13.81
C ASP A 210 -10.98 2.46 13.84
N THR A 211 -10.69 2.96 15.05
CA THR A 211 -9.69 4.00 15.27
C THR A 211 -8.33 3.45 15.66
N SER A 212 -8.34 2.25 16.24
CA SER A 212 -7.17 1.40 16.54
C SER A 212 -7.58 -0.06 16.67
N GLY A 213 -6.60 -0.96 16.71
CA GLY A 213 -6.90 -2.37 16.95
C GLY A 213 -5.66 -3.26 16.98
N ILE A 214 -5.89 -4.48 17.48
CA ILE A 214 -4.92 -5.56 17.54
C ILE A 214 -5.41 -6.67 16.62
N LEU A 215 -4.68 -6.91 15.55
CA LEU A 215 -4.91 -8.00 14.62
C LEU A 215 -4.00 -9.17 14.99
N ILE A 216 -4.58 -10.32 15.22
CA ILE A 216 -3.89 -11.58 15.51
C ILE A 216 -3.94 -12.45 14.27
N LEU A 217 -2.77 -12.84 13.75
CA LEU A 217 -2.63 -13.79 12.65
C LEU A 217 -2.03 -15.07 13.21
N ASN A 218 -2.75 -16.18 13.07
CA ASN A 218 -2.34 -17.46 13.60
C ASN A 218 -1.74 -18.34 12.50
N TYR A 219 -0.51 -18.77 12.71
CA TYR A 219 0.17 -19.78 11.88
C TYR A 219 0.41 -21.03 12.75
N PRO A 220 0.68 -22.20 12.16
CA PRO A 220 0.87 -23.43 12.92
C PRO A 220 1.90 -23.27 14.06
N ASP A 221 3.09 -22.76 13.74
CA ASP A 221 4.21 -22.65 14.68
C ASP A 221 4.54 -21.21 15.10
N THR A 222 3.90 -20.20 14.51
CA THR A 222 4.17 -18.78 14.73
C THR A 222 2.90 -18.04 15.15
N LYS A 223 3.02 -17.14 16.11
CA LYS A 223 1.93 -16.22 16.49
C LYS A 223 2.31 -14.80 16.12
N VAL A 224 1.39 -14.10 15.49
CA VAL A 224 1.61 -12.75 14.97
C VAL A 224 0.62 -11.78 15.56
N VAL A 225 1.13 -10.60 15.95
CA VAL A 225 0.32 -9.46 16.39
C VAL A 225 0.67 -8.26 15.51
N CYS A 226 -0.34 -7.67 14.87
CA CYS A 226 -0.22 -6.41 14.14
C CYS A 226 -1.07 -5.36 14.84
N ILE A 227 -0.43 -4.33 15.38
CA ILE A 227 -1.08 -3.20 16.05
C ILE A 227 -1.13 -2.03 15.09
N GLY A 228 -2.34 -1.51 14.85
CA GLY A 228 -2.58 -0.28 14.09
C GLY A 228 -3.38 0.71 14.93
N ALA A 229 -2.88 1.93 15.13
CA ALA A 229 -3.60 2.93 15.90
C ALA A 229 -3.48 4.33 15.27
N LYS A 230 -4.64 4.99 15.11
CA LYS A 230 -4.77 6.37 14.60
C LYS A 230 -5.24 7.35 15.69
N ASP A 231 -5.66 6.81 16.83
CA ASP A 231 -6.17 7.52 18.01
C ASP A 231 -5.14 7.67 19.13
N SER A 232 -4.02 6.99 19.01
CA SER A 232 -2.95 6.94 20.01
C SER A 232 -1.57 6.89 19.36
N THR A 233 -0.52 7.02 20.15
CA THR A 233 0.87 6.97 19.69
C THR A 233 1.70 6.03 20.55
N ALA A 234 2.66 5.35 19.92
CA ALA A 234 3.65 4.52 20.61
C ALA A 234 5.00 4.59 19.89
N THR A 235 6.03 3.98 20.45
CA THR A 235 7.26 3.72 19.71
C THR A 235 6.96 2.77 18.56
N ILE A 236 7.15 3.26 17.33
CA ILE A 236 6.85 2.49 16.11
C ILE A 236 8.05 1.59 15.80
N ARG A 237 7.85 0.28 15.94
CA ARG A 237 8.84 -0.74 15.57
C ARG A 237 8.16 -2.09 15.36
N SER A 238 8.85 -3.00 14.66
CA SER A 238 8.39 -4.38 14.50
C SER A 238 9.50 -5.36 14.83
N THR A 239 9.15 -6.57 15.31
CA THR A 239 10.12 -7.60 15.65
C THR A 239 9.73 -8.94 15.05
N ILE A 240 10.73 -9.69 14.56
CA ILE A 240 10.61 -11.09 14.12
C ILE A 240 11.49 -11.91 15.03
N GLN A 241 10.88 -12.79 15.85
CA GLN A 241 11.56 -13.49 16.93
C GLN A 241 11.71 -14.97 16.58
N GLY A 242 12.94 -15.38 16.37
CA GLY A 242 13.32 -16.76 16.09
C GLY A 242 14.11 -17.41 17.24
N THR A 243 14.28 -18.72 17.17
CA THR A 243 14.98 -19.50 18.21
C THR A 243 16.49 -19.25 18.26
N LYS A 244 17.07 -18.62 17.22
CA LYS A 244 18.50 -18.32 17.12
C LYS A 244 18.84 -16.84 17.11
N GLY A 245 17.83 -15.98 16.95
CA GLY A 245 17.99 -14.54 16.90
C GLY A 245 16.69 -13.84 16.58
N SER A 246 16.75 -12.53 16.43
CA SER A 246 15.62 -11.69 16.05
C SER A 246 16.01 -10.63 15.03
N VAL A 247 15.02 -10.18 14.26
CA VAL A 247 15.10 -8.92 13.50
C VAL A 247 14.28 -7.87 14.24
N VAL A 248 14.85 -6.69 14.40
CA VAL A 248 14.15 -5.50 14.90
C VAL A 248 14.09 -4.48 13.77
N VAL A 249 12.91 -4.19 13.29
CA VAL A 249 12.66 -3.15 12.27
C VAL A 249 12.41 -1.83 12.98
N ASN A 250 13.21 -0.83 12.68
CA ASN A 250 13.08 0.51 13.25
C ASN A 250 12.20 1.37 12.34
N GLY A 251 11.19 2.01 12.93
CA GLY A 251 10.19 2.78 12.20
C GLY A 251 9.00 1.94 11.69
N ALA A 252 8.12 2.60 10.98
CA ALA A 252 6.88 2.01 10.47
C ALA A 252 7.15 1.06 9.29
N THR A 253 6.32 0.05 9.15
CA THR A 253 6.44 -0.96 8.09
C THR A 253 6.24 -0.41 6.68
N ASN A 254 5.70 0.79 6.52
CA ASN A 254 5.60 1.48 5.23
C ASN A 254 6.87 2.24 4.81
N VAL A 255 7.85 2.39 5.70
CA VAL A 255 9.11 3.13 5.45
C VAL A 255 10.32 2.23 5.59
N LEU A 256 10.30 1.29 6.55
CA LEU A 256 11.40 0.35 6.85
C LEU A 256 12.76 1.06 6.89
N ASP A 257 12.89 2.07 7.76
CA ASP A 257 14.04 2.97 7.77
C ASP A 257 15.38 2.25 7.86
N ASN A 258 15.47 1.28 8.76
CA ASN A 258 16.60 0.38 8.94
C ASN A 258 16.16 -0.80 9.81
N PHE A 259 17.02 -1.80 9.94
CA PHE A 259 16.75 -2.92 10.83
C PHE A 259 18.02 -3.43 11.50
N ASP A 260 17.83 -4.06 12.64
CA ASP A 260 18.90 -4.71 13.39
C ASP A 260 18.68 -6.23 13.38
N ILE A 261 19.74 -7.01 13.31
CA ILE A 261 19.73 -8.45 13.57
C ILE A 261 20.40 -8.70 14.91
N GLU A 262 19.65 -9.25 15.85
CA GLU A 262 20.13 -9.58 17.20
C GLU A 262 20.32 -11.08 17.33
N SER A 263 21.48 -11.50 17.82
CA SER A 263 21.81 -12.91 18.05
C SER A 263 22.74 -13.06 19.26
N LYS A 264 23.14 -14.28 19.55
CA LYS A 264 24.17 -14.53 20.59
C LYS A 264 25.54 -13.89 20.28
N ALA A 265 25.81 -13.59 19.00
CA ALA A 265 27.03 -12.93 18.57
C ALA A 265 27.02 -11.42 18.81
N GLY A 266 25.84 -10.83 19.06
CA GLY A 266 25.66 -9.40 19.27
C GLY A 266 24.53 -8.83 18.39
N VAL A 267 24.57 -7.53 18.18
CA VAL A 267 23.62 -6.76 17.37
C VAL A 267 24.35 -6.21 16.16
N GLU A 268 23.82 -6.49 14.98
CA GLU A 268 24.28 -5.94 13.71
C GLU A 268 23.20 -5.03 13.12
N LYS A 269 23.61 -3.86 12.61
CA LYS A 269 22.70 -2.82 12.08
C LYS A 269 22.80 -2.73 10.57
N PHE A 270 21.65 -2.64 9.91
CA PHE A 270 21.57 -2.65 8.45
C PHE A 270 20.64 -1.55 7.91
N ASP A 271 21.08 -0.93 6.83
CA ASP A 271 20.29 -0.04 5.99
C ASP A 271 20.71 -0.23 4.52
N PHE A 272 19.82 -0.76 3.72
CA PHE A 272 20.03 -1.02 2.30
C PHE A 272 19.17 -0.14 1.40
N LYS A 273 18.52 0.90 1.95
CA LYS A 273 17.71 1.82 1.15
C LYS A 273 18.51 2.39 -0.02
N GLN A 274 17.93 2.33 -1.22
CA GLN A 274 18.54 2.93 -2.40
C GLN A 274 18.30 4.45 -2.46
N ASN A 275 17.26 4.94 -1.80
CA ASN A 275 16.93 6.35 -1.73
C ASN A 275 16.21 6.69 -0.42
N SER A 276 16.26 7.95 -0.01
CA SER A 276 15.54 8.44 1.16
C SER A 276 14.02 8.60 0.92
N HIS A 277 13.60 8.76 -0.35
CA HIS A 277 12.19 8.86 -0.68
C HIS A 277 11.53 7.48 -0.67
N ARG A 278 10.53 7.26 0.19
CA ARG A 278 9.91 5.94 0.42
C ARG A 278 9.29 5.29 -0.82
N MET A 279 8.83 6.08 -1.80
CA MET A 279 8.21 5.58 -3.04
C MET A 279 9.23 5.30 -4.16
N TYR A 280 10.50 5.60 -3.96
CA TYR A 280 11.50 5.47 -5.03
C TYR A 280 11.69 4.02 -5.50
N GLU A 281 11.93 3.10 -4.56
CA GLU A 281 12.20 1.70 -4.89
C GLU A 281 10.96 1.02 -5.51
N GLU A 282 9.78 1.38 -5.03
CA GLU A 282 8.49 0.93 -5.54
C GLU A 282 8.27 1.36 -6.99
N PHE A 283 8.33 2.65 -7.29
CA PHE A 283 8.10 3.16 -8.65
C PHE A 283 9.22 2.77 -9.62
N LYS A 284 10.44 2.60 -9.15
CA LYS A 284 11.53 2.01 -9.93
C LYS A 284 11.22 0.57 -10.34
N ALA A 285 10.66 -0.23 -9.42
CA ALA A 285 10.22 -1.58 -9.72
C ALA A 285 9.04 -1.60 -10.70
N PHE A 286 8.04 -0.74 -10.52
CA PHE A 286 6.90 -0.61 -11.43
C PHE A 286 7.35 -0.27 -12.85
N GLN A 287 8.23 0.73 -12.97
CA GLN A 287 8.78 1.14 -14.26
C GLN A 287 9.46 -0.04 -14.97
N ARG A 288 10.27 -0.83 -14.25
CA ARG A 288 10.93 -2.02 -14.81
C ARG A 288 9.92 -3.09 -15.23
N ILE A 289 8.98 -3.47 -14.36
CA ILE A 289 7.96 -4.49 -14.61
C ILE A 289 7.15 -4.14 -15.87
N ILE A 290 6.75 -2.87 -16.00
CA ILE A 290 5.97 -2.37 -17.14
C ILE A 290 6.82 -2.32 -18.41
N ALA A 291 8.06 -1.81 -18.36
CA ALA A 291 8.95 -1.70 -19.51
C ALA A 291 9.34 -3.08 -20.07
N GLU A 292 9.55 -4.05 -19.19
CA GLU A 292 9.89 -5.45 -19.55
C GLU A 292 8.66 -6.30 -19.88
N LYS A 293 7.44 -5.79 -19.66
CA LYS A 293 6.17 -6.55 -19.74
C LYS A 293 6.22 -7.84 -18.92
N ASP A 294 6.75 -7.74 -17.69
CA ASP A 294 6.92 -8.88 -16.79
C ASP A 294 5.58 -9.29 -16.15
N LEU A 295 4.72 -9.90 -16.96
CA LEU A 295 3.41 -10.40 -16.53
C LEU A 295 3.54 -11.45 -15.42
N LYS A 296 4.65 -12.19 -15.37
CA LYS A 296 4.88 -13.19 -14.33
C LYS A 296 5.10 -12.56 -12.98
N GLU A 297 5.96 -11.55 -12.88
CA GLU A 297 6.16 -10.82 -11.63
C GLU A 297 4.89 -10.08 -11.23
N ALA A 298 4.21 -9.43 -12.18
CA ALA A 298 2.93 -8.77 -11.91
C ALA A 298 1.89 -9.72 -11.30
N ALA A 299 1.74 -10.93 -11.84
CA ALA A 299 0.84 -11.95 -11.31
C ALA A 299 1.21 -12.39 -9.89
N LEU A 300 2.50 -12.54 -9.57
CA LEU A 300 2.96 -12.86 -8.21
C LEU A 300 2.65 -11.73 -7.21
N ARG A 301 2.81 -10.47 -7.64
CA ARG A 301 2.46 -9.31 -6.82
C ARG A 301 0.95 -9.23 -6.57
N LEU A 302 0.17 -9.49 -7.60
CA LEU A 302 -1.29 -9.49 -7.53
C LEU A 302 -1.79 -10.61 -6.59
N GLN A 303 -1.27 -11.83 -6.71
CA GLN A 303 -1.57 -12.93 -5.79
C GLN A 303 -1.29 -12.55 -4.33
N HIS A 304 -0.16 -11.88 -4.07
CA HIS A 304 0.16 -11.38 -2.72
C HIS A 304 -0.89 -10.38 -2.23
N SER A 305 -1.33 -9.42 -3.06
CA SER A 305 -2.37 -8.45 -2.71
C SER A 305 -3.72 -9.11 -2.43
N GLU A 306 -4.09 -10.15 -3.20
CA GLU A 306 -5.28 -10.97 -2.93
C GLU A 306 -5.20 -11.68 -1.58
N GLU A 307 -4.05 -12.28 -1.24
CA GLU A 307 -3.85 -12.92 0.06
C GLU A 307 -3.99 -11.93 1.22
N VAL A 308 -3.44 -10.73 1.06
CA VAL A 308 -3.58 -9.65 2.05
C VAL A 308 -5.03 -9.21 2.19
N LEU A 309 -5.74 -9.01 1.09
CA LEU A 309 -7.13 -8.56 1.12
C LEU A 309 -8.06 -9.63 1.73
N ARG A 310 -7.78 -10.94 1.54
CA ARG A 310 -8.47 -12.03 2.26
C ARG A 310 -8.29 -11.93 3.78
N VAL A 311 -7.09 -11.57 4.23
CA VAL A 311 -6.83 -11.33 5.66
C VAL A 311 -7.63 -10.12 6.16
N VAL A 312 -7.67 -9.04 5.39
CA VAL A 312 -8.43 -7.83 5.72
C VAL A 312 -9.92 -8.13 5.82
N GLU A 313 -10.51 -8.83 4.85
CA GLU A 313 -11.94 -9.21 4.89
C GLU A 313 -12.27 -10.07 6.11
N GLN A 314 -11.42 -11.06 6.45
CA GLN A 314 -11.62 -11.87 7.64
C GLN A 314 -11.55 -11.02 8.92
N ALA A 315 -10.64 -10.04 8.98
CA ALA A 315 -10.51 -9.13 10.11
C ALA A 315 -11.73 -8.21 10.25
N LEU A 316 -12.21 -7.63 9.15
CA LEU A 316 -13.40 -6.79 9.13
C LEU A 316 -14.66 -7.59 9.55
N ALA A 317 -14.80 -8.82 9.07
CA ALA A 317 -15.90 -9.72 9.42
C ALA A 317 -15.86 -10.10 10.91
N ASP A 318 -14.70 -10.44 11.48
CA ASP A 318 -14.53 -10.77 12.90
C ASP A 318 -14.86 -9.58 13.81
N ALA A 319 -14.53 -8.35 13.39
CA ALA A 319 -14.83 -7.12 14.12
C ALA A 319 -16.22 -6.52 13.80
N HIS A 320 -17.01 -7.15 12.92
CA HIS A 320 -18.32 -6.65 12.45
C HIS A 320 -18.28 -5.25 11.84
N ILE A 321 -17.19 -4.90 11.17
CA ILE A 321 -17.03 -3.63 10.46
C ILE A 321 -17.47 -3.81 9.00
N GLN A 322 -18.30 -2.90 8.51
CA GLN A 322 -18.76 -2.86 7.12
C GLN A 322 -18.17 -1.63 6.42
N LEU A 323 -17.53 -1.84 5.28
CA LEU A 323 -17.01 -0.78 4.41
C LEU A 323 -17.84 -0.66 3.14
N GLY A 324 -17.93 0.58 2.59
CA GLY A 324 -18.66 0.86 1.35
C GLY A 324 -20.07 1.41 1.54
#